data_2a0ec2cd9831398bb73b59ca4c64df94
#
_entry.id   2a0ec2cd9831398bb73b59ca4c64df94
#
_cell.length_a   1.000
_cell.length_b   1.000
_cell.length_c   1.000
_cell.angle_alpha   90.00
_cell.angle_beta   90.00
_cell.angle_gamma   90.00
#
_symmetry.space_group_name_H-M   'P 1'
#
loop_
_entity.id
_entity.type
_entity.pdbx_description
1 polymer ?
#
loop_
_entity_poly.entity_id
_entity_poly.type
_entity_poly.pdbx_seq_one_letter_code
_entity_poly.pdbx_strand_id
1 'polypeptide(L)'
;MIENLKRLCITFGVSSAEESIASIVKDFANQLGYTITKDRLGSVIATKQSLTKAAPTLMIACPMDEIGCMVSEVKSDGTLSFITLESIPAITLLNRRVEVLCQDNTLVQGIICGNSQLLDNQCNVTSVDQLSVHLFMDKEDVLAKVNPGDLIGFSANYQQYDKTIISKALFPRCLNAVSLQLMQDLANESLPFNVAFAFVSQSVIGYRGTMTATYVTKPDVALALTCFDANIKAINNLNSVYVGMYDRQLIPSVALLDYVKANTDVTPIVSLMGNDGSFIHKTLQGTPTLSMGIALGSMGSDHEWLNINALDQLCVQLQKVIKSLDNDTMDKLANGVRK
;
A
#
# COMPACT_ATOMS: atom_id res chain seq x y z
N MET A 1 11.48 12.74 2.09
CA MET A 1 10.68 11.69 1.41
C MET A 1 11.50 10.44 1.08
N ILE A 2 12.57 10.50 0.30
CA ILE A 2 13.33 9.32 -0.18
C ILE A 2 13.93 8.47 0.94
N GLU A 3 14.49 9.06 1.99
CA GLU A 3 15.00 8.31 3.15
C GLU A 3 13.88 7.52 3.86
N ASN A 4 12.70 8.12 4.00
CA ASN A 4 11.53 7.42 4.56
C ASN A 4 11.10 6.27 3.64
N LEU A 5 11.07 6.49 2.31
CA LEU A 5 10.78 5.44 1.35
C LEU A 5 11.75 4.27 1.48
N LYS A 6 13.06 4.53 1.50
CA LYS A 6 14.09 3.50 1.67
C LYS A 6 13.87 2.72 2.96
N ARG A 7 13.68 3.42 4.10
CA ARG A 7 13.41 2.79 5.40
C ARG A 7 12.18 1.88 5.35
N LEU A 8 11.09 2.35 4.74
CA LEU A 8 9.86 1.58 4.59
C LEU A 8 10.05 0.35 3.68
N CYS A 9 10.76 0.47 2.56
CA CYS A 9 10.98 -0.63 1.61
C CYS A 9 11.82 -1.78 2.20
N ILE A 10 12.80 -1.48 3.07
CA ILE A 10 13.63 -2.50 3.70
C ILE A 10 12.97 -3.15 4.93
N THR A 11 11.86 -2.58 5.42
CA THR A 11 11.15 -3.10 6.59
C THR A 11 10.16 -4.17 6.17
N PHE A 12 10.18 -5.31 6.86
CA PHE A 12 9.20 -6.38 6.69
C PHE A 12 7.79 -5.90 7.06
N GLY A 13 6.79 -6.27 6.28
CA GLY A 13 5.41 -5.83 6.53
C GLY A 13 4.40 -6.51 5.61
N VAL A 14 4.44 -7.84 5.55
CA VAL A 14 3.42 -8.66 4.90
C VAL A 14 2.09 -8.51 5.63
N SER A 15 0.96 -8.72 4.95
CA SER A 15 -0.39 -8.64 5.55
C SER A 15 -0.46 -9.39 6.89
N SER A 16 -0.98 -8.75 7.92
CA SER A 16 -1.03 -9.17 9.34
C SER A 16 0.29 -9.07 10.13
N ALA A 17 1.38 -8.60 9.51
CA ALA A 17 2.67 -8.33 10.17
C ALA A 17 3.18 -6.90 9.89
N GLU A 18 2.28 -5.93 9.83
CA GLU A 18 2.58 -4.53 9.51
C GLU A 18 3.06 -3.71 10.73
N GLU A 19 3.19 -4.30 11.93
CA GLU A 19 3.47 -3.53 13.16
C GLU A 19 4.78 -2.72 13.09
N SER A 20 5.81 -3.23 12.40
CA SER A 20 7.06 -2.49 12.20
C SER A 20 6.86 -1.24 11.33
N ILE A 21 6.05 -1.33 10.28
CA ILE A 21 5.65 -0.19 9.44
C ILE A 21 4.76 0.77 10.25
N ALA A 22 3.76 0.23 10.94
CA ALA A 22 2.87 1.00 11.80
C ALA A 22 3.66 1.78 12.88
N SER A 23 4.74 1.21 13.42
CA SER A 23 5.61 1.90 14.38
C SER A 23 6.33 3.09 13.74
N ILE A 24 6.90 2.92 12.54
CA ILE A 24 7.53 4.03 11.81
C ILE A 24 6.54 5.17 11.60
N VAL A 25 5.32 4.85 11.16
CA VAL A 25 4.25 5.85 10.93
C VAL A 25 3.86 6.56 12.23
N LYS A 26 3.64 5.80 13.31
CA LYS A 26 3.26 6.36 14.64
C LYS A 26 4.32 7.29 15.18
N ASP A 27 5.60 6.87 15.14
CA ASP A 27 6.70 7.69 15.63
C ASP A 27 6.80 9.01 14.86
N PHE A 28 6.66 8.95 13.54
CA PHE A 28 6.68 10.14 12.69
C PHE A 28 5.48 11.07 12.96
N ALA A 29 4.28 10.51 13.08
CA ALA A 29 3.06 11.26 13.36
C ALA A 29 3.11 11.94 14.75
N ASN A 30 3.62 11.23 15.76
CA ASN A 30 3.79 11.78 17.12
C ASN A 30 4.76 12.96 17.14
N GLN A 31 5.88 12.88 16.41
CA GLN A 31 6.85 13.98 16.32
C GLN A 31 6.25 15.25 15.72
N LEU A 32 5.24 15.11 14.85
CA LEU A 32 4.55 16.20 14.19
C LEU A 32 3.28 16.67 14.94
N GLY A 33 2.93 16.05 16.06
CA GLY A 33 1.77 16.43 16.88
C GLY A 33 0.42 15.98 16.31
N TYR A 34 0.38 14.97 15.43
CA TYR A 34 -0.85 14.39 14.93
C TYR A 34 -1.54 13.53 15.99
N THR A 35 -2.87 13.55 16.02
CA THR A 35 -3.65 12.63 16.86
C THR A 35 -3.68 11.25 16.21
N ILE A 36 -3.23 10.22 16.94
CA ILE A 36 -3.17 8.85 16.41
C ILE A 36 -4.35 8.04 16.94
N THR A 37 -5.04 7.38 16.03
CA THR A 37 -6.06 6.38 16.32
C THR A 37 -5.69 5.07 15.61
N LYS A 38 -6.05 3.93 16.18
CA LYS A 38 -5.87 2.60 15.56
C LYS A 38 -7.23 1.92 15.45
N ASP A 39 -7.43 1.17 14.37
CA ASP A 39 -8.50 0.18 14.34
C ASP A 39 -8.06 -1.15 14.97
N ARG A 40 -8.95 -2.13 15.03
CA ARG A 40 -8.65 -3.44 15.63
C ARG A 40 -7.90 -4.39 14.70
N LEU A 41 -7.75 -4.05 13.42
CA LEU A 41 -6.99 -4.83 12.43
C LEU A 41 -5.55 -4.33 12.28
N GLY A 42 -5.19 -3.21 12.92
CA GLY A 42 -3.83 -2.69 12.93
C GLY A 42 -3.61 -1.44 12.09
N SER A 43 -4.64 -0.94 11.36
CA SER A 43 -4.52 0.31 10.62
C SER A 43 -4.19 1.48 11.55
N VAL A 44 -3.35 2.41 11.08
CA VAL A 44 -2.96 3.61 11.81
C VAL A 44 -3.57 4.82 11.13
N ILE A 45 -4.35 5.61 11.87
CA ILE A 45 -4.94 6.85 11.39
C ILE A 45 -4.30 8.01 12.14
N ALA A 46 -3.56 8.84 11.41
CA ALA A 46 -2.94 10.07 11.91
C ALA A 46 -3.76 11.28 11.48
N THR A 47 -4.42 11.95 12.41
CA THR A 47 -5.34 13.06 12.13
C THR A 47 -4.76 14.39 12.54
N LYS A 48 -4.69 15.32 11.58
CA LYS A 48 -4.52 16.73 11.83
C LYS A 48 -5.88 17.35 12.09
N GLN A 49 -6.11 17.74 13.34
CA GLN A 49 -7.36 18.35 13.76
C GLN A 49 -7.45 19.79 13.29
N SER A 50 -8.61 20.18 12.78
CA SER A 50 -8.97 21.60 12.59
C SER A 50 -9.29 22.26 13.93
N LEU A 51 -9.09 23.56 14.00
CA LEU A 51 -9.57 24.39 15.13
C LEU A 51 -11.09 24.65 15.07
N THR A 52 -11.70 24.40 13.92
CA THR A 52 -13.16 24.54 13.72
C THR A 52 -13.88 23.37 14.40
N LYS A 53 -14.87 23.68 15.24
CA LYS A 53 -15.70 22.64 15.86
C LYS A 53 -16.53 21.91 14.80
N ALA A 54 -16.63 20.58 14.92
CA ALA A 54 -17.36 19.71 14.00
C ALA A 54 -16.94 19.93 12.53
N ALA A 55 -15.66 20.21 12.29
CA ALA A 55 -15.12 20.36 10.95
C ALA A 55 -15.24 19.05 10.15
N PRO A 56 -15.54 19.11 8.84
CA PRO A 56 -15.54 17.93 8.00
C PRO A 56 -14.16 17.28 7.93
N THR A 57 -14.11 16.01 7.55
CA THR A 57 -12.88 15.22 7.50
C THR A 57 -12.56 14.76 6.08
N LEU A 58 -11.40 15.15 5.57
CA LEU A 58 -10.78 14.56 4.38
C LEU A 58 -9.93 13.36 4.81
N MET A 59 -10.23 12.18 4.30
CA MET A 59 -9.39 10.99 4.48
C MET A 59 -8.44 10.83 3.29
N ILE A 60 -7.17 10.61 3.57
CA ILE A 60 -6.16 10.19 2.60
C ILE A 60 -5.72 8.79 3.01
N ALA A 61 -6.12 7.78 2.23
CA ALA A 61 -5.88 6.38 2.56
C ALA A 61 -4.80 5.78 1.66
N CYS A 62 -3.90 4.99 2.25
CA CYS A 62 -2.93 4.18 1.53
C CYS A 62 -2.71 2.84 2.25
N PRO A 63 -2.46 1.74 1.51
CA PRO A 63 -2.14 0.46 2.12
C PRO A 63 -0.82 0.49 2.87
N MET A 64 -0.68 -0.32 3.93
CA MET A 64 0.59 -0.54 4.62
C MET A 64 1.24 -1.87 4.27
N ASP A 65 0.45 -2.88 3.94
CA ASP A 65 0.93 -4.25 3.75
C ASP A 65 1.50 -4.48 2.36
N GLU A 66 2.48 -5.36 2.29
CA GLU A 66 3.09 -5.84 1.06
C GLU A 66 2.63 -7.26 0.73
N ILE A 67 2.76 -7.64 -0.55
CA ILE A 67 2.51 -9.01 -1.00
C ILE A 67 3.47 -9.98 -0.31
N GLY A 68 2.97 -11.20 -0.03
CA GLY A 68 3.76 -12.24 0.61
C GLY A 68 3.09 -13.60 0.54
N CYS A 69 3.67 -14.53 1.28
CA CYS A 69 3.22 -15.89 1.38
C CYS A 69 3.10 -16.30 2.85
N MET A 70 2.57 -17.51 3.08
CA MET A 70 2.46 -18.11 4.41
C MET A 70 2.94 -19.56 4.35
N VAL A 71 3.69 -19.98 5.34
CA VAL A 71 4.10 -21.39 5.49
C VAL A 71 2.85 -22.24 5.69
N SER A 72 2.65 -23.24 4.83
CA SER A 72 1.56 -24.21 4.97
C SER A 72 2.01 -25.50 5.63
N GLU A 73 3.29 -25.90 5.43
CA GLU A 73 3.87 -27.11 5.99
C GLU A 73 5.38 -26.98 6.13
N VAL A 74 5.93 -27.50 7.23
CA VAL A 74 7.37 -27.72 7.40
C VAL A 74 7.66 -29.21 7.15
N LYS A 75 8.36 -29.50 6.07
CA LYS A 75 8.63 -30.89 5.65
C LYS A 75 9.75 -31.52 6.47
N SER A 76 9.75 -32.86 6.51
CA SER A 76 10.75 -33.62 7.26
C SER A 76 12.19 -33.45 6.77
N ASP A 77 12.40 -32.92 5.57
CA ASP A 77 13.70 -32.58 5.00
C ASP A 77 14.16 -31.13 5.33
N GLY A 78 13.32 -30.35 6.05
CA GLY A 78 13.59 -28.95 6.41
C GLY A 78 13.14 -27.96 5.33
N THR A 79 12.55 -28.40 4.23
CA THR A 79 11.96 -27.47 3.25
C THR A 79 10.55 -27.06 3.66
N LEU A 80 10.10 -25.87 3.19
CA LEU A 80 8.77 -25.38 3.51
C LEU A 80 7.87 -25.43 2.28
N SER A 81 6.66 -25.94 2.44
CA SER A 81 5.55 -25.66 1.54
C SER A 81 4.89 -24.36 1.96
N PHE A 82 4.32 -23.62 1.01
CA PHE A 82 3.71 -22.32 1.27
C PHE A 82 2.52 -22.05 0.36
N ILE A 83 1.71 -21.08 0.76
CA ILE A 83 0.62 -20.52 -0.05
C ILE A 83 0.90 -19.02 -0.26
N THR A 84 0.41 -18.47 -1.36
CA THR A 84 0.43 -17.01 -1.59
C THR A 84 -0.76 -16.35 -0.90
N LEU A 85 -0.55 -15.18 -0.28
CA LEU A 85 -1.63 -14.41 0.36
C LEU A 85 -2.45 -13.60 -0.65
N GLU A 86 -1.91 -13.39 -1.85
CA GLU A 86 -2.54 -12.72 -2.98
C GLU A 86 -2.27 -13.55 -4.24
N SER A 87 -2.92 -13.21 -5.34
CA SER A 87 -2.66 -13.85 -6.63
C SER A 87 -1.30 -13.44 -7.19
N ILE A 88 -0.27 -14.23 -6.86
CA ILE A 88 1.09 -14.07 -7.39
C ILE A 88 1.36 -15.21 -8.39
N PRO A 89 1.71 -14.92 -9.64
CA PRO A 89 2.05 -15.97 -10.60
C PRO A 89 3.24 -16.81 -10.11
N ALA A 90 3.09 -18.12 -10.05
CA ALA A 90 4.12 -19.01 -9.49
C ALA A 90 5.50 -18.86 -10.16
N ILE A 91 5.52 -18.59 -11.47
CA ILE A 91 6.77 -18.37 -12.22
C ILE A 91 7.57 -17.17 -11.69
N THR A 92 6.91 -16.16 -11.14
CA THR A 92 7.59 -14.96 -10.61
C THR A 92 8.21 -15.20 -9.25
N LEU A 93 7.87 -16.29 -8.58
CA LEU A 93 8.38 -16.64 -7.26
C LEU A 93 9.68 -17.46 -7.34
N LEU A 94 9.92 -18.16 -8.42
CA LEU A 94 11.10 -19.01 -8.57
C LEU A 94 12.41 -18.22 -8.43
N ASN A 95 13.34 -18.74 -7.63
CA ASN A 95 14.65 -18.15 -7.33
C ASN A 95 14.59 -16.78 -6.59
N ARG A 96 13.47 -16.47 -5.95
CA ARG A 96 13.36 -15.26 -5.14
C ARG A 96 13.91 -15.49 -3.74
N ARG A 97 14.69 -14.52 -3.26
CA ARG A 97 15.14 -14.47 -1.88
C ARG A 97 13.99 -14.00 -0.99
N VAL A 98 13.81 -14.67 0.13
CA VAL A 98 12.71 -14.43 1.06
C VAL A 98 13.20 -14.38 2.51
N GLU A 99 12.36 -13.82 3.34
CA GLU A 99 12.50 -13.78 4.80
C GLU A 99 11.27 -14.41 5.41
N VAL A 100 11.46 -15.35 6.33
CA VAL A 100 10.36 -15.96 7.10
C VAL A 100 10.33 -15.31 8.48
N LEU A 101 9.19 -14.72 8.83
CA LEU A 101 8.93 -14.16 10.16
C LEU A 101 8.44 -15.29 11.06
N CYS A 102 9.30 -15.73 11.97
CA CYS A 102 9.00 -16.76 12.95
C CYS A 102 8.20 -16.21 14.14
N GLN A 103 7.58 -17.09 14.91
CA GLN A 103 6.77 -16.72 16.09
C GLN A 103 7.54 -15.96 17.18
N ASP A 104 8.85 -16.13 17.24
CA ASP A 104 9.74 -15.39 18.14
C ASP A 104 10.12 -13.99 17.64
N ASN A 105 9.45 -13.52 16.55
CA ASN A 105 9.71 -12.27 15.83
C ASN A 105 11.10 -12.19 15.17
N THR A 106 11.80 -13.30 14.98
CA THR A 106 13.04 -13.32 14.19
C THR A 106 12.74 -13.52 12.71
N LEU A 107 13.57 -12.89 11.86
CA LEU A 107 13.54 -13.07 10.42
C LEU A 107 14.62 -14.08 10.00
N VAL A 108 14.22 -15.14 9.32
CA VAL A 108 15.12 -16.17 8.79
C VAL A 108 15.19 -16.06 7.28
N GLN A 109 16.41 -15.99 6.74
CA GLN A 109 16.64 -15.85 5.30
C GLN A 109 16.49 -17.18 4.58
N GLY A 110 15.94 -17.12 3.37
CA GLY A 110 15.77 -18.28 2.51
C GLY A 110 15.65 -17.92 1.03
N ILE A 111 15.37 -18.94 0.25
CA ILE A 111 15.17 -18.84 -1.20
C ILE A 111 14.03 -19.76 -1.63
N ILE A 112 13.22 -19.31 -2.56
CA ILE A 112 12.20 -20.16 -3.22
C ILE A 112 12.86 -20.92 -4.36
N CYS A 113 12.79 -22.23 -4.30
CA CYS A 113 13.36 -23.14 -5.31
C CYS A 113 12.26 -24.01 -5.95
N GLY A 114 12.55 -24.55 -7.12
CA GLY A 114 11.75 -25.64 -7.69
C GLY A 114 11.91 -26.91 -6.86
N ASN A 115 10.82 -27.59 -6.56
CA ASN A 115 10.83 -28.90 -5.91
C ASN A 115 10.90 -30.05 -6.94
N SER A 116 10.85 -31.30 -6.49
CA SER A 116 10.92 -32.47 -7.37
C SER A 116 9.85 -32.47 -8.45
N GLN A 117 8.65 -31.95 -8.18
CA GLN A 117 7.57 -31.90 -9.17
C GLN A 117 7.91 -30.98 -10.35
N LEU A 118 8.64 -29.88 -10.12
CA LEU A 118 9.11 -29.01 -11.20
C LEU A 118 10.15 -29.70 -12.07
N LEU A 119 11.08 -30.42 -11.46
CA LEU A 119 12.13 -31.15 -12.17
C LEU A 119 11.54 -32.23 -13.08
N ASP A 120 10.49 -32.93 -12.63
CA ASP A 120 9.80 -34.00 -13.37
C ASP A 120 8.94 -33.45 -14.55
N ASN A 121 8.53 -32.18 -14.51
CA ASN A 121 7.60 -31.57 -15.47
C ASN A 121 8.24 -30.60 -16.49
N GLN A 122 9.45 -30.87 -16.95
CA GLN A 122 10.13 -30.10 -18.00
C GLN A 122 10.29 -28.58 -17.71
N CYS A 123 10.47 -28.21 -16.45
CA CYS A 123 10.73 -26.83 -15.99
C CYS A 123 9.61 -25.81 -16.27
N ASN A 124 8.36 -26.22 -16.37
CA ASN A 124 7.23 -25.30 -16.48
C ASN A 124 6.63 -25.01 -15.09
N VAL A 125 6.86 -23.82 -14.57
CA VAL A 125 6.27 -23.39 -13.30
C VAL A 125 4.84 -22.88 -13.53
N THR A 126 3.87 -23.73 -13.26
CA THR A 126 2.44 -23.43 -13.44
C THR A 126 1.68 -23.31 -12.11
N SER A 127 2.22 -23.87 -11.02
CA SER A 127 1.59 -23.87 -9.70
C SER A 127 2.62 -23.62 -8.58
N VAL A 128 2.16 -23.01 -7.50
CA VAL A 128 2.96 -22.80 -6.27
C VAL A 128 3.38 -24.14 -5.64
N ASP A 129 2.60 -25.22 -5.81
CA ASP A 129 2.91 -26.55 -5.30
C ASP A 129 4.21 -27.16 -5.89
N GLN A 130 4.67 -26.62 -7.03
CA GLN A 130 5.95 -27.00 -7.65
C GLN A 130 7.16 -26.29 -7.01
N LEU A 131 6.93 -25.42 -6.03
CA LEU A 131 7.94 -24.61 -5.35
C LEU A 131 8.06 -25.02 -3.88
N SER A 132 9.21 -24.73 -3.31
CA SER A 132 9.47 -24.85 -1.87
C SER A 132 10.43 -23.78 -1.41
N VAL A 133 10.37 -23.40 -0.13
CA VAL A 133 11.35 -22.49 0.48
C VAL A 133 12.45 -23.33 1.13
N HIS A 134 13.70 -23.00 0.83
CA HIS A 134 14.88 -23.48 1.52
C HIS A 134 15.42 -22.36 2.40
N LEU A 135 15.57 -22.60 3.69
CA LEU A 135 16.14 -21.65 4.63
C LEU A 135 17.67 -21.85 4.73
N PHE A 136 18.39 -20.77 5.01
CA PHE A 136 19.84 -20.81 5.16
C PHE A 136 20.23 -21.16 6.60
N MET A 137 19.74 -22.33 7.07
CA MET A 137 20.00 -22.90 8.39
C MET A 137 19.88 -24.42 8.36
N ASP A 138 20.40 -25.09 9.38
CA ASP A 138 20.34 -26.54 9.47
C ASP A 138 18.89 -27.05 9.65
N LYS A 139 18.62 -28.22 9.14
CA LYS A 139 17.29 -28.84 9.14
C LYS A 139 16.66 -28.91 10.53
N GLU A 140 17.44 -29.32 11.52
CA GLU A 140 17.02 -29.47 12.92
C GLU A 140 16.55 -28.11 13.47
N ASP A 141 17.24 -27.02 13.13
CA ASP A 141 16.89 -25.66 13.52
C ASP A 141 15.61 -25.19 12.80
N VAL A 142 15.44 -25.54 11.53
CA VAL A 142 14.19 -25.25 10.80
C VAL A 142 13.00 -25.91 11.50
N LEU A 143 13.11 -27.22 11.79
CA LEU A 143 12.05 -28.01 12.44
C LEU A 143 11.73 -27.51 13.86
N ALA A 144 12.70 -26.90 14.54
CA ALA A 144 12.53 -26.36 15.89
C ALA A 144 11.91 -24.96 15.90
N LYS A 145 12.09 -24.17 14.83
CA LYS A 145 11.84 -22.73 14.83
C LYS A 145 10.66 -22.30 13.96
N VAL A 146 10.49 -22.94 12.78
CA VAL A 146 9.48 -22.52 11.79
C VAL A 146 8.21 -23.32 11.96
N ASN A 147 7.07 -22.65 11.87
CA ASN A 147 5.77 -23.29 12.04
C ASN A 147 4.83 -22.98 10.85
N PRO A 148 3.86 -23.85 10.56
CA PRO A 148 2.75 -23.49 9.71
C PRO A 148 2.06 -22.21 10.24
N GLY A 149 1.77 -21.27 9.33
CA GLY A 149 1.23 -19.96 9.66
C GLY A 149 2.28 -18.84 9.74
N ASP A 150 3.58 -19.15 9.79
CA ASP A 150 4.64 -18.14 9.72
C ASP A 150 4.60 -17.43 8.36
N LEU A 151 4.84 -16.11 8.37
CA LEU A 151 4.70 -15.27 7.18
C LEU A 151 6.02 -15.18 6.41
N ILE A 152 5.91 -15.16 5.08
CA ILE A 152 7.04 -15.12 4.16
C ILE A 152 6.94 -13.84 3.34
N GLY A 153 7.93 -12.96 3.45
CA GLY A 153 8.09 -11.76 2.64
C GLY A 153 9.29 -11.85 1.71
N PHE A 154 9.34 -11.00 0.70
CA PHE A 154 10.55 -10.88 -0.12
C PHE A 154 11.67 -10.19 0.66
N SER A 155 12.92 -10.62 0.43
CA SER A 155 14.09 -9.99 1.04
C SER A 155 14.29 -8.56 0.52
N ALA A 156 14.76 -7.68 1.38
CA ALA A 156 15.04 -6.29 1.03
C ALA A 156 16.09 -6.18 -0.09
N ASN A 157 15.79 -5.33 -1.09
CA ASN A 157 16.62 -5.17 -2.30
C ASN A 157 16.62 -3.74 -2.87
N TYR A 158 16.41 -2.73 -2.01
CA TYR A 158 16.31 -1.33 -2.43
C TYR A 158 17.57 -0.87 -3.19
N GLN A 159 17.36 -0.36 -4.39
CA GLN A 159 18.40 0.23 -5.25
C GLN A 159 17.86 1.51 -5.90
N GLN A 160 18.76 2.45 -6.14
CA GLN A 160 18.46 3.69 -6.85
C GLN A 160 19.48 3.91 -7.97
N TYR A 161 18.96 4.12 -9.17
CA TYR A 161 19.73 4.44 -10.36
C TYR A 161 19.24 5.77 -10.93
N ASP A 162 20.01 6.84 -10.74
CA ASP A 162 19.58 8.21 -11.08
C ASP A 162 18.19 8.52 -10.50
N LYS A 163 17.19 8.68 -11.35
CA LYS A 163 15.81 8.98 -10.96
C LYS A 163 14.91 7.74 -10.80
N THR A 164 15.43 6.56 -11.01
CA THR A 164 14.68 5.31 -10.90
C THR A 164 15.01 4.60 -9.60
N ILE A 165 13.99 4.25 -8.85
CA ILE A 165 14.08 3.38 -7.68
C ILE A 165 13.56 2.00 -8.07
N ILE A 166 14.28 0.97 -7.65
CA ILE A 166 13.88 -0.44 -7.76
C ILE A 166 13.87 -1.03 -6.35
N SER A 167 12.78 -1.66 -5.96
CA SER A 167 12.68 -2.35 -4.68
C SER A 167 11.48 -3.30 -4.65
N LYS A 168 11.53 -4.24 -3.70
CA LYS A 168 10.30 -4.89 -3.25
C LYS A 168 9.35 -3.85 -2.65
N ALA A 169 8.07 -4.13 -2.67
CA ALA A 169 7.04 -3.38 -1.94
C ALA A 169 7.02 -1.86 -2.20
N LEU A 170 7.49 -1.38 -3.37
CA LEU A 170 7.30 0.03 -3.73
C LEU A 170 5.82 0.40 -3.70
N PHE A 171 4.95 -0.46 -4.21
CA PHE A 171 3.57 -0.47 -3.77
C PHE A 171 3.46 -1.37 -2.52
N PRO A 172 3.10 -0.86 -1.36
CA PRO A 172 2.49 0.45 -1.03
C PRO A 172 3.47 1.51 -0.48
N ARG A 173 4.75 1.21 -0.28
CA ARG A 173 5.69 2.03 0.50
C ARG A 173 5.89 3.43 -0.06
N CYS A 174 5.81 3.61 -1.39
CA CYS A 174 5.90 4.92 -2.01
C CYS A 174 4.73 5.84 -1.60
N LEU A 175 3.53 5.28 -1.46
CA LEU A 175 2.34 6.00 -1.01
C LEU A 175 2.42 6.37 0.47
N ASN A 176 2.98 5.46 1.30
CA ASN A 176 3.27 5.76 2.69
C ASN A 176 4.30 6.92 2.80
N ALA A 177 5.37 6.88 2.00
CA ALA A 177 6.39 7.94 2.01
C ALA A 177 5.83 9.30 1.58
N VAL A 178 4.96 9.33 0.56
CA VAL A 178 4.23 10.53 0.13
C VAL A 178 3.32 11.03 1.25
N SER A 179 2.57 10.15 1.91
CA SER A 179 1.69 10.51 3.02
C SER A 179 2.48 11.10 4.21
N LEU A 180 3.63 10.51 4.57
CA LEU A 180 4.52 11.06 5.60
C LEU A 180 5.07 12.43 5.20
N GLN A 181 5.44 12.63 3.92
CA GLN A 181 5.90 13.93 3.43
C GLN A 181 4.78 14.98 3.53
N LEU A 182 3.56 14.64 3.10
CA LEU A 182 2.41 15.54 3.24
C LEU A 182 2.11 15.89 4.70
N MET A 183 2.20 14.93 5.60
CA MET A 183 2.05 15.19 7.05
C MET A 183 3.07 16.21 7.53
N GLN A 184 4.33 16.10 7.11
CA GLN A 184 5.38 17.05 7.44
C GLN A 184 5.08 18.44 6.88
N ASP A 185 4.70 18.53 5.60
CA ASP A 185 4.43 19.78 4.90
C ASP A 185 3.21 20.52 5.47
N LEU A 186 2.24 19.75 5.97
CA LEU A 186 1.03 20.31 6.58
C LEU A 186 1.13 20.54 8.09
N ALA A 187 2.19 20.09 8.76
CA ALA A 187 2.27 20.09 10.23
C ALA A 187 1.95 21.46 10.86
N ASN A 188 2.46 22.54 10.27
CA ASN A 188 2.29 23.91 10.76
C ASN A 188 1.18 24.70 10.04
N GLU A 189 0.48 24.07 9.08
CA GLU A 189 -0.61 24.72 8.35
C GLU A 189 -1.89 24.74 9.19
N SER A 190 -2.69 25.79 9.09
CA SER A 190 -4.03 25.86 9.67
C SER A 190 -5.05 25.53 8.59
N LEU A 191 -5.76 24.43 8.74
CA LEU A 191 -6.78 24.00 7.78
C LEU A 191 -8.18 24.13 8.41
N PRO A 192 -9.20 24.53 7.61
CA PRO A 192 -10.56 24.68 8.13
C PRO A 192 -11.27 23.33 8.35
N PHE A 193 -10.71 22.22 7.89
CA PHE A 193 -11.22 20.86 8.01
C PHE A 193 -10.14 19.92 8.58
N ASN A 194 -10.54 18.75 9.03
CA ASN A 194 -9.63 17.71 9.50
C ASN A 194 -9.01 16.96 8.32
N VAL A 195 -7.72 16.60 8.42
CA VAL A 195 -7.07 15.70 7.45
C VAL A 195 -6.63 14.45 8.18
N ALA A 196 -7.21 13.30 7.81
CA ALA A 196 -6.91 11.99 8.37
C ALA A 196 -6.08 11.18 7.38
N PHE A 197 -4.83 10.93 7.68
CA PHE A 197 -3.96 10.01 6.94
C PHE A 197 -4.17 8.60 7.48
N ALA A 198 -4.80 7.74 6.69
CA ALA A 198 -5.09 6.37 7.06
C ALA A 198 -4.10 5.41 6.37
N PHE A 199 -3.21 4.85 7.16
CA PHE A 199 -2.31 3.78 6.75
C PHE A 199 -2.99 2.45 7.04
N VAL A 200 -3.47 1.82 5.99
CA VAL A 200 -4.43 0.71 6.07
C VAL A 200 -3.71 -0.63 6.12
N SER A 201 -4.06 -1.48 7.10
CA SER A 201 -3.58 -2.84 7.20
C SER A 201 -4.38 -3.82 6.33
N GLN A 202 -3.78 -4.94 5.95
CA GLN A 202 -4.46 -6.04 5.25
C GLN A 202 -5.23 -5.61 3.98
N SER A 203 -4.70 -4.61 3.26
CA SER A 203 -5.25 -4.18 1.97
C SER A 203 -5.03 -5.23 0.89
N VAL A 204 -3.85 -5.84 0.83
CA VAL A 204 -3.46 -6.84 -0.16
C VAL A 204 -4.40 -8.06 -0.13
N ILE A 205 -4.82 -8.49 1.04
CA ILE A 205 -5.69 -9.68 1.21
C ILE A 205 -7.19 -9.35 1.21
N GLY A 206 -7.62 -8.40 0.38
CA GLY A 206 -9.03 -8.07 0.16
C GLY A 206 -9.51 -6.85 0.92
N TYR A 207 -8.66 -5.86 1.13
CA TYR A 207 -8.99 -4.51 1.65
C TYR A 207 -9.66 -4.55 3.04
N ARG A 208 -9.23 -5.48 3.90
CA ARG A 208 -9.92 -5.75 5.18
C ARG A 208 -9.86 -4.58 6.15
N GLY A 209 -8.67 -3.98 6.31
CA GLY A 209 -8.49 -2.81 7.17
C GLY A 209 -9.14 -1.54 6.62
N THR A 210 -9.43 -1.49 5.32
CA THR A 210 -10.02 -0.31 4.68
C THR A 210 -11.38 0.05 5.27
N MET A 211 -12.25 -0.95 5.44
CA MET A 211 -13.58 -0.73 6.01
C MET A 211 -13.52 -0.31 7.47
N THR A 212 -12.65 -0.95 8.27
CA THR A 212 -12.50 -0.64 9.71
C THR A 212 -11.86 0.73 9.90
N ALA A 213 -10.83 1.08 9.12
CA ALA A 213 -10.22 2.40 9.14
C ALA A 213 -11.22 3.50 8.74
N THR A 214 -12.03 3.27 7.69
CA THR A 214 -13.08 4.20 7.26
C THR A 214 -14.15 4.36 8.33
N TYR A 215 -14.56 3.26 9.00
CA TYR A 215 -15.53 3.31 10.08
C TYR A 215 -15.03 4.11 11.29
N VAL A 216 -13.76 4.00 11.63
CA VAL A 216 -13.12 4.78 12.71
C VAL A 216 -12.96 6.25 12.31
N THR A 217 -12.55 6.53 11.08
CA THR A 217 -12.29 7.89 10.58
C THR A 217 -13.57 8.67 10.33
N LYS A 218 -14.64 8.01 9.83
CA LYS A 218 -15.92 8.63 9.41
C LYS A 218 -15.69 9.83 8.47
N PRO A 219 -15.02 9.65 7.34
CA PRO A 219 -14.69 10.75 6.46
C PRO A 219 -15.91 11.27 5.70
N ASP A 220 -15.93 12.57 5.41
CA ASP A 220 -16.92 13.22 4.54
C ASP A 220 -16.50 13.08 3.06
N VAL A 221 -15.20 13.10 2.79
CA VAL A 221 -14.59 12.91 1.46
C VAL A 221 -13.32 12.10 1.60
N ALA A 222 -12.99 11.27 0.60
CA ALA A 222 -11.79 10.45 0.63
C ALA A 222 -10.98 10.47 -0.69
N LEU A 223 -9.67 10.49 -0.55
CA LEU A 223 -8.70 10.19 -1.59
C LEU A 223 -8.01 8.87 -1.26
N ALA A 224 -8.17 7.86 -2.12
CA ALA A 224 -7.48 6.60 -1.99
C ALA A 224 -6.20 6.64 -2.84
N LEU A 225 -5.05 6.59 -2.19
CA LEU A 225 -3.78 6.56 -2.91
C LEU A 225 -3.51 5.15 -3.44
N THR A 226 -3.04 5.07 -4.68
CA THR A 226 -2.75 3.80 -5.35
C THR A 226 -1.60 3.92 -6.32
N CYS A 227 -1.13 2.80 -6.85
CA CYS A 227 -0.28 2.76 -8.04
C CYS A 227 -1.06 2.16 -9.20
N PHE A 228 -0.75 2.61 -10.40
CA PHE A 228 -1.30 2.07 -11.65
C PHE A 228 -0.19 1.33 -12.40
N ASP A 229 -0.50 0.14 -12.90
CA ASP A 229 0.47 -0.63 -13.69
C ASP A 229 0.96 0.18 -14.91
N ALA A 230 2.26 0.40 -14.98
CA ALA A 230 2.88 1.17 -16.07
C ALA A 230 2.61 0.58 -17.47
N ASN A 231 2.19 -0.69 -17.55
CA ASN A 231 1.79 -1.34 -18.82
C ASN A 231 0.39 -0.94 -19.30
N ILE A 232 -0.40 -0.20 -18.51
CA ILE A 232 -1.71 0.31 -18.97
C ILE A 232 -1.47 1.25 -20.16
N LYS A 233 -2.07 0.94 -21.32
CA LYS A 233 -1.85 1.67 -22.58
C LYS A 233 -2.05 3.19 -22.48
N ALA A 234 -2.89 3.66 -21.57
CA ALA A 234 -3.12 5.08 -21.34
C ALA A 234 -2.00 5.78 -20.56
N ILE A 235 -1.09 5.04 -19.95
CA ILE A 235 0.07 5.59 -19.26
C ILE A 235 1.17 5.85 -20.28
N ASN A 236 1.36 7.11 -20.61
CA ASN A 236 2.35 7.58 -21.59
C ASN A 236 3.45 8.45 -20.97
N ASN A 237 3.33 8.77 -19.66
CA ASN A 237 4.30 9.57 -18.92
C ASN A 237 4.44 9.05 -17.49
N LEU A 238 5.59 8.44 -17.18
CA LEU A 238 5.89 7.85 -15.86
C LEU A 238 6.07 8.90 -14.75
N ASN A 239 6.13 10.18 -15.08
CA ASN A 239 6.22 11.28 -14.12
C ASN A 239 4.85 11.90 -13.79
N SER A 240 3.80 11.50 -14.49
CA SER A 240 2.46 12.06 -14.30
C SER A 240 1.72 11.45 -13.12
N VAL A 241 0.80 12.22 -12.57
CA VAL A 241 -0.18 11.75 -11.59
C VAL A 241 -1.46 11.37 -12.30
N TYR A 242 -2.02 10.25 -11.92
CA TYR A 242 -3.21 9.67 -12.51
C TYR A 242 -4.38 9.64 -11.53
N VAL A 243 -5.61 9.79 -12.03
CA VAL A 243 -6.84 9.63 -11.28
C VAL A 243 -7.71 8.56 -11.92
N GLY A 244 -8.22 7.63 -11.08
CA GLY A 244 -9.05 6.54 -11.53
C GLY A 244 -10.45 7.00 -11.90
N MET A 245 -10.89 6.73 -13.14
CA MET A 245 -12.28 6.91 -13.56
C MET A 245 -13.12 5.64 -13.35
N TYR A 246 -12.46 4.49 -13.20
CA TYR A 246 -13.09 3.18 -12.98
C TYR A 246 -12.05 2.15 -12.60
N ASP A 247 -12.39 1.23 -11.67
CA ASP A 247 -11.53 0.13 -11.21
C ASP A 247 -12.29 -1.18 -10.91
N ARG A 248 -13.23 -1.60 -11.68
CA ARG A 248 -14.14 -2.75 -11.43
C ARG A 248 -15.08 -2.60 -10.24
N GLN A 249 -14.68 -1.94 -9.16
CA GLN A 249 -15.42 -1.86 -7.90
C GLN A 249 -15.75 -0.42 -7.49
N LEU A 250 -15.10 0.58 -8.11
CA LEU A 250 -15.30 1.99 -7.85
C LEU A 250 -15.59 2.76 -9.15
N ILE A 251 -16.69 3.49 -9.14
CA ILE A 251 -16.91 4.66 -9.99
C ILE A 251 -16.82 5.86 -9.06
N PRO A 252 -15.85 6.77 -9.27
CA PRO A 252 -15.64 7.87 -8.35
C PRO A 252 -16.82 8.85 -8.34
N SER A 253 -16.96 9.62 -7.26
CA SER A 253 -17.83 10.79 -7.25
C SER A 253 -17.46 11.74 -8.37
N VAL A 254 -18.41 12.03 -9.24
CA VAL A 254 -18.15 12.91 -10.41
C VAL A 254 -17.84 14.33 -9.96
N ALA A 255 -18.49 14.81 -8.89
CA ALA A 255 -18.20 16.12 -8.32
C ALA A 255 -16.75 16.22 -7.81
N LEU A 256 -16.28 15.19 -7.11
CA LEU A 256 -14.90 15.12 -6.61
C LEU A 256 -13.89 14.99 -7.76
N LEU A 257 -14.17 14.17 -8.76
CA LEU A 257 -13.31 14.02 -9.95
C LEU A 257 -13.18 15.35 -10.70
N ASP A 258 -14.30 16.04 -10.97
CA ASP A 258 -14.31 17.32 -11.68
C ASP A 258 -13.55 18.38 -10.86
N TYR A 259 -13.75 18.39 -9.53
CA TYR A 259 -13.04 19.31 -8.64
C TYR A 259 -11.52 19.08 -8.68
N VAL A 260 -11.07 17.84 -8.54
CA VAL A 260 -9.64 17.51 -8.57
C VAL A 260 -9.03 17.87 -9.91
N LYS A 261 -9.68 17.54 -11.03
CA LYS A 261 -9.20 17.91 -12.38
C LYS A 261 -9.12 19.43 -12.60
N ALA A 262 -10.02 20.19 -12.01
CA ALA A 262 -10.00 21.66 -12.15
C ALA A 262 -8.88 22.33 -11.36
N ASN A 263 -8.42 21.72 -10.28
CA ASN A 263 -7.44 22.31 -9.36
C ASN A 263 -6.03 21.68 -9.48
N THR A 264 -5.87 20.64 -10.28
CA THR A 264 -4.62 19.86 -10.37
C THR A 264 -4.28 19.48 -11.80
N ASP A 265 -3.02 19.12 -12.02
CA ASP A 265 -2.53 18.55 -13.29
C ASP A 265 -2.49 17.02 -13.18
N VAL A 266 -3.64 16.39 -13.40
CA VAL A 266 -3.81 14.93 -13.30
C VAL A 266 -4.40 14.36 -14.60
N THR A 267 -4.02 13.13 -14.91
CA THR A 267 -4.51 12.42 -16.11
C THR A 267 -5.54 11.37 -15.69
N PRO A 268 -6.78 11.43 -16.22
CA PRO A 268 -7.77 10.39 -15.97
C PRO A 268 -7.39 9.05 -16.60
N ILE A 269 -7.60 7.96 -15.86
CA ILE A 269 -7.26 6.61 -16.31
C ILE A 269 -8.35 5.59 -15.93
N VAL A 270 -8.50 4.56 -16.74
CA VAL A 270 -9.29 3.37 -16.43
C VAL A 270 -8.34 2.25 -16.02
N SER A 271 -8.50 1.72 -14.84
CA SER A 271 -7.81 0.54 -14.34
C SER A 271 -8.79 -0.61 -14.14
N LEU A 272 -8.31 -1.85 -14.20
CA LEU A 272 -9.11 -3.02 -13.84
C LEU A 272 -8.70 -3.59 -12.47
N MET A 273 -7.75 -2.96 -11.80
CA MET A 273 -7.32 -3.30 -10.45
C MET A 273 -8.06 -2.43 -9.45
N GLY A 274 -8.75 -3.06 -8.49
CA GLY A 274 -9.34 -2.38 -7.36
C GLY A 274 -8.26 -1.83 -6.41
N ASN A 275 -8.67 -0.92 -5.53
CA ASN A 275 -7.83 -0.35 -4.47
C ASN A 275 -8.69 -0.04 -3.24
N ASP A 276 -8.11 0.55 -2.20
CA ASP A 276 -8.84 0.88 -0.97
C ASP A 276 -10.08 1.73 -1.21
N GLY A 277 -10.08 2.59 -2.22
CA GLY A 277 -11.24 3.38 -2.64
C GLY A 277 -12.46 2.53 -2.97
N SER A 278 -12.25 1.31 -3.47
CA SER A 278 -13.31 0.35 -3.80
C SER A 278 -14.16 -0.05 -2.57
N PHE A 279 -13.64 0.15 -1.37
CA PHE A 279 -14.34 -0.16 -0.11
C PHE A 279 -14.69 1.10 0.67
N ILE A 280 -13.89 2.14 0.63
CA ILE A 280 -14.18 3.42 1.29
C ILE A 280 -15.53 3.96 0.80
N HIS A 281 -15.75 4.02 -0.53
CA HIS A 281 -16.93 4.66 -1.13
C HIS A 281 -18.26 4.03 -0.72
N LYS A 282 -18.26 2.76 -0.33
CA LYS A 282 -19.47 2.00 0.07
C LYS A 282 -19.56 1.73 1.57
N THR A 283 -18.64 2.29 2.37
CA THR A 283 -18.66 2.15 3.83
C THR A 283 -19.47 3.29 4.46
N LEU A 284 -20.08 3.06 5.64
CA LEU A 284 -21.00 3.97 6.32
C LEU A 284 -22.25 4.27 5.47
N GLN A 285 -22.53 5.54 5.22
CA GLN A 285 -23.61 6.00 4.35
C GLN A 285 -23.19 6.15 2.89
N GLY A 286 -21.96 5.75 2.57
CA GLY A 286 -21.25 6.04 1.35
C GLY A 286 -20.37 7.29 1.52
N THR A 287 -19.13 7.22 1.07
CA THR A 287 -18.17 8.34 1.11
C THR A 287 -17.76 8.69 -0.31
N PRO A 288 -17.95 9.92 -0.78
CA PRO A 288 -17.40 10.38 -2.06
C PRO A 288 -15.90 10.14 -2.10
N THR A 289 -15.47 9.28 -3.02
CA THR A 289 -14.10 8.78 -3.07
C THR A 289 -13.53 8.90 -4.48
N LEU A 290 -12.24 9.24 -4.57
CA LEU A 290 -11.46 9.24 -5.80
C LEU A 290 -10.13 8.55 -5.57
N SER A 291 -9.75 7.65 -6.48
CA SER A 291 -8.41 7.04 -6.48
C SER A 291 -7.43 7.95 -7.20
N MET A 292 -6.26 8.19 -6.59
CA MET A 292 -5.21 9.05 -7.12
C MET A 292 -3.83 8.39 -6.92
N GLY A 293 -2.96 8.47 -7.91
CA GLY A 293 -1.66 7.79 -7.79
C GLY A 293 -0.73 7.98 -8.97
N ILE A 294 0.29 7.14 -9.02
CA ILE A 294 1.39 7.19 -10.00
C ILE A 294 1.54 5.86 -10.74
N ALA A 295 2.29 5.88 -11.84
CA ALA A 295 2.66 4.67 -12.55
C ALA A 295 3.74 3.88 -11.80
N LEU A 296 3.59 2.55 -11.75
CA LEU A 296 4.55 1.62 -11.16
C LEU A 296 4.83 0.50 -12.15
N GLY A 297 6.10 0.25 -12.43
CA GLY A 297 6.53 -0.87 -13.26
C GLY A 297 6.72 -2.15 -12.49
N SER A 298 6.54 -3.29 -13.15
CA SER A 298 6.68 -4.64 -12.58
C SER A 298 5.86 -4.84 -11.30
N MET A 299 4.68 -4.24 -11.25
CA MET A 299 3.79 -4.24 -10.08
C MET A 299 3.48 -5.67 -9.64
N GLY A 300 3.56 -5.93 -8.33
CA GLY A 300 3.34 -7.26 -7.75
C GLY A 300 4.55 -8.19 -7.82
N SER A 301 5.74 -7.66 -8.11
CA SER A 301 7.00 -8.40 -8.04
C SER A 301 7.90 -7.90 -6.91
N ASP A 302 9.00 -8.61 -6.66
CA ASP A 302 10.04 -8.15 -5.73
C ASP A 302 10.99 -7.11 -6.35
N HIS A 303 10.80 -6.73 -7.62
CA HIS A 303 11.58 -5.73 -8.36
C HIS A 303 10.66 -4.70 -9.02
N GLU A 304 9.76 -4.13 -8.23
CA GLU A 304 8.96 -2.99 -8.66
C GLU A 304 9.86 -1.79 -8.90
N TRP A 305 9.48 -0.93 -9.85
CA TRP A 305 10.26 0.27 -10.14
C TRP A 305 9.38 1.49 -10.43
N LEU A 306 9.86 2.66 -10.04
CA LEU A 306 9.21 3.95 -10.28
C LEU A 306 10.22 5.06 -10.54
N ASN A 307 9.74 6.18 -11.07
CA ASN A 307 10.51 7.41 -11.19
C ASN A 307 10.27 8.32 -9.97
N ILE A 308 11.34 8.83 -9.36
CA ILE A 308 11.27 9.70 -8.18
C ILE A 308 10.43 10.97 -8.46
N ASN A 309 10.53 11.53 -9.66
CA ASN A 309 9.76 12.72 -10.02
C ASN A 309 8.23 12.49 -9.89
N ALA A 310 7.75 11.24 -10.08
CA ALA A 310 6.34 10.93 -9.92
C ALA A 310 5.89 11.09 -8.45
N LEU A 311 6.75 10.73 -7.49
CA LEU A 311 6.48 10.92 -6.06
C LEU A 311 6.35 12.40 -5.71
N ASP A 312 7.30 13.21 -6.21
CA ASP A 312 7.27 14.67 -6.00
C ASP A 312 6.00 15.27 -6.61
N GLN A 313 5.64 14.84 -7.83
CA GLN A 313 4.41 15.29 -8.48
C GLN A 313 3.15 14.87 -7.70
N LEU A 314 3.08 13.63 -7.21
CA LEU A 314 1.94 13.19 -6.40
C LEU A 314 1.78 14.05 -5.14
N CYS A 315 2.88 14.33 -4.45
CA CYS A 315 2.91 15.21 -3.29
C CYS A 315 2.37 16.60 -3.64
N VAL A 316 2.88 17.20 -4.74
CA VAL A 316 2.47 18.53 -5.21
C VAL A 316 0.97 18.59 -5.56
N GLN A 317 0.47 17.57 -6.30
CA GLN A 317 -0.95 17.57 -6.68
C GLN A 317 -1.87 17.36 -5.47
N LEU A 318 -1.50 16.49 -4.52
CA LEU A 318 -2.25 16.31 -3.27
C LEU A 318 -2.27 17.59 -2.43
N GLN A 319 -1.15 18.31 -2.31
CA GLN A 319 -1.10 19.62 -1.65
C GLN A 319 -2.03 20.64 -2.31
N LYS A 320 -2.07 20.68 -3.66
CA LYS A 320 -2.99 21.57 -4.38
C LYS A 320 -4.45 21.25 -4.04
N VAL A 321 -4.83 19.98 -4.01
CA VAL A 321 -6.18 19.57 -3.60
C VAL A 321 -6.47 20.06 -2.17
N ILE A 322 -5.61 19.71 -1.22
CA ILE A 322 -5.81 20.04 0.20
C ILE A 322 -5.91 21.56 0.41
N LYS A 323 -5.00 22.34 -0.20
CA LYS A 323 -4.96 23.80 -0.02
C LYS A 323 -6.07 24.55 -0.77
N SER A 324 -6.70 23.94 -1.78
CA SER A 324 -7.84 24.53 -2.49
C SER A 324 -9.19 24.28 -1.82
N LEU A 325 -9.27 23.33 -0.87
CA LEU A 325 -10.50 22.98 -0.16
C LEU A 325 -10.80 23.98 0.97
N ASP A 326 -12.09 24.28 1.11
CA ASP A 326 -12.69 24.93 2.29
C ASP A 326 -13.90 24.13 2.78
N ASN A 327 -14.50 24.55 3.89
CA ASN A 327 -15.64 23.83 4.48
C ASN A 327 -16.86 23.79 3.56
N ASP A 328 -17.16 24.87 2.85
CA ASP A 328 -18.29 24.95 1.91
C ASP A 328 -18.10 23.99 0.72
N THR A 329 -16.88 23.92 0.21
CA THR A 329 -16.49 22.97 -0.86
C THR A 329 -16.56 21.53 -0.33
N MET A 330 -16.05 21.26 0.86
CA MET A 330 -16.13 19.92 1.48
C MET A 330 -17.58 19.47 1.64
N ASP A 331 -18.48 20.32 2.13
CA ASP A 331 -19.90 20.02 2.27
C ASP A 331 -20.57 19.75 0.92
N LYS A 332 -20.23 20.52 -0.12
CA LYS A 332 -20.74 20.29 -1.49
C LYS A 332 -20.27 18.94 -2.04
N LEU A 333 -18.98 18.64 -1.88
CA LEU A 333 -18.41 17.38 -2.34
C LEU A 333 -19.00 16.19 -1.58
N ALA A 334 -19.16 16.28 -0.26
CA ALA A 334 -19.78 15.27 0.59
C ALA A 334 -21.22 14.92 0.15
N ASN A 335 -21.95 15.93 -0.32
CA ASN A 335 -23.34 15.77 -0.81
C ASN A 335 -23.43 15.49 -2.31
N GLY A 336 -22.30 15.30 -3.01
CA GLY A 336 -22.26 15.00 -4.46
C GLY A 336 -22.72 16.17 -5.35
N VAL A 337 -22.74 17.38 -4.84
CA VAL A 337 -23.18 18.57 -5.57
C VAL A 337 -22.10 19.00 -6.57
N ARG A 338 -22.44 19.01 -7.86
CA ARG A 338 -21.62 19.61 -8.89
C ARG A 338 -21.70 21.14 -8.84
N LYS A 339 -20.56 21.82 -9.10
CA LYS A 339 -20.55 23.28 -9.28
C LYS A 339 -21.45 23.71 -10.44
#